data_e422f914639f32d392f9067df5f579ba
#
_entry.id   e422f914639f32d392f9067df5f579ba
#
_cell.length_a   1.000
_cell.length_b   1.000
_cell.length_c   1.000
_cell.angle_alpha   90.00
_cell.angle_beta   90.00
_cell.angle_gamma   90.00
#
_symmetry.space_group_name_H-M   'P 1'
#
loop_
_entity.id
_entity.type
_entity.pdbx_description
1 polymer ?
#
loop_
_entity_poly.entity_id
_entity_poly.type
_entity_poly.pdbx_seq_one_letter_code
_entity_poly.pdbx_strand_id
1 'polypeptide(L)'
;VFGQMNESPGARMRVAETGLTMAEYFRDVEHQNVLLFIDNIFRFIQAGSEVSALLGRMPSAVGYQPTLATDLGELQERIASTKNGSVTSVQAVYVPADDLTDPAPATTFAHLDATTVLSRKIVEQGIYPAVDPLESSSRILEADVVGEEHYRVARKVQEILQKYKELQDIIAILGMEELS
;
A
#
# COMPACT_ATOMS: atom_id res chain seq x y z
N VAL A 1 -5.06 -18.39 -7.18
CA VAL A 1 -3.82 -18.50 -7.98
C VAL A 1 -2.65 -18.39 -7.01
N PHE A 2 -1.66 -19.28 -7.12
CA PHE A 2 -0.53 -19.35 -6.20
C PHE A 2 0.79 -19.18 -6.95
N GLY A 3 1.69 -18.39 -6.36
CA GLY A 3 3.09 -18.30 -6.71
C GLY A 3 3.91 -18.54 -5.45
N GLN A 4 4.37 -19.76 -5.25
CA GLN A 4 5.10 -20.14 -4.04
C GLN A 4 6.55 -19.63 -4.07
N MET A 5 7.14 -19.44 -2.90
CA MET A 5 8.49 -18.89 -2.76
C MET A 5 9.59 -19.82 -3.31
N ASN A 6 9.30 -21.11 -3.43
CA ASN A 6 10.21 -22.10 -4.00
C ASN A 6 10.16 -22.18 -5.54
N GLU A 7 9.25 -21.45 -6.18
CA GLU A 7 9.18 -21.38 -7.63
C GLU A 7 10.20 -20.38 -8.19
N SER A 8 10.48 -20.51 -9.50
CA SER A 8 11.37 -19.59 -10.19
C SER A 8 10.86 -18.14 -10.13
N PRO A 9 11.75 -17.13 -10.12
CA PRO A 9 11.33 -15.74 -10.07
C PRO A 9 10.44 -15.33 -11.24
N GLY A 10 10.67 -15.87 -12.44
CA GLY A 10 9.81 -15.63 -13.59
C GLY A 10 8.38 -16.11 -13.39
N ALA A 11 8.19 -17.30 -12.80
CA ALA A 11 6.87 -17.84 -12.47
C ALA A 11 6.17 -16.98 -11.40
N ARG A 12 6.88 -16.59 -10.35
CA ARG A 12 6.36 -15.74 -9.28
C ARG A 12 5.95 -14.34 -9.77
N MET A 13 6.64 -13.80 -10.75
CA MET A 13 6.27 -12.54 -11.38
C MET A 13 5.00 -12.70 -12.22
N ARG A 14 4.90 -13.76 -13.02
CA ARG A 14 3.76 -14.00 -13.91
C ARG A 14 2.46 -14.36 -13.20
N VAL A 15 2.52 -14.90 -12.00
CA VAL A 15 1.31 -15.29 -11.24
C VAL A 15 0.40 -14.09 -10.95
N ALA A 16 0.96 -12.91 -10.67
CA ALA A 16 0.19 -11.69 -10.44
C ALA A 16 -0.58 -11.28 -11.71
N GLU A 17 0.08 -11.27 -12.86
CA GLU A 17 -0.53 -10.98 -14.15
C GLU A 17 -1.63 -12.01 -14.51
N THR A 18 -1.39 -13.29 -14.22
CA THR A 18 -2.37 -14.37 -14.45
C THR A 18 -3.63 -14.16 -13.60
N GLY A 19 -3.45 -13.87 -12.30
CA GLY A 19 -4.58 -13.60 -11.40
C GLY A 19 -5.39 -12.38 -11.85
N LEU A 20 -4.71 -11.34 -12.28
CA LEU A 20 -5.35 -10.13 -12.79
C LEU A 20 -6.09 -10.37 -14.13
N THR A 21 -5.52 -11.17 -15.02
CA THR A 21 -6.19 -11.56 -16.28
C THR A 21 -7.51 -12.31 -16.01
N MET A 22 -7.53 -13.17 -15.00
CA MET A 22 -8.77 -13.83 -14.56
C MET A 22 -9.79 -12.82 -14.04
N ALA A 23 -9.35 -11.86 -13.22
CA ALA A 23 -10.24 -10.79 -12.73
C ALA A 23 -10.80 -9.94 -13.87
N GLU A 24 -9.98 -9.59 -14.85
CA GLU A 24 -10.42 -8.87 -16.05
C GLU A 24 -11.43 -9.67 -16.89
N TYR A 25 -11.28 -10.98 -16.99
CA TYR A 25 -12.25 -11.84 -17.67
C TYR A 25 -13.64 -11.73 -17.02
N PHE A 26 -13.70 -11.85 -15.69
CA PHE A 26 -14.98 -11.71 -14.98
C PHE A 26 -15.58 -10.31 -15.13
N ARG A 27 -14.75 -9.27 -15.10
CA ARG A 27 -15.19 -7.89 -15.30
C ARG A 27 -15.72 -7.65 -16.71
N ASP A 28 -14.94 -8.00 -17.74
CA ASP A 28 -15.16 -7.55 -19.12
C ASP A 28 -16.01 -8.50 -19.94
N VAL A 29 -15.95 -9.82 -19.68
CA VAL A 29 -16.72 -10.85 -20.41
C VAL A 29 -17.99 -11.24 -19.65
N GLU A 30 -17.86 -11.48 -18.35
CA GLU A 30 -19.00 -11.89 -17.51
C GLU A 30 -19.77 -10.68 -16.92
N HIS A 31 -19.30 -9.44 -17.16
CA HIS A 31 -19.89 -8.19 -16.67
C HIS A 31 -20.12 -8.15 -15.17
N GLN A 32 -19.14 -8.63 -14.39
CA GLN A 32 -19.20 -8.71 -12.94
C GLN A 32 -18.34 -7.65 -12.26
N ASN A 33 -18.72 -7.30 -11.04
CA ASN A 33 -17.84 -6.57 -10.13
C ASN A 33 -16.98 -7.58 -9.37
N VAL A 34 -15.68 -7.41 -9.45
CA VAL A 34 -14.69 -8.35 -8.93
C VAL A 34 -13.99 -7.76 -7.70
N LEU A 35 -13.88 -8.55 -6.65
CA LEU A 35 -13.02 -8.25 -5.50
C LEU A 35 -11.77 -9.12 -5.57
N LEU A 36 -10.62 -8.47 -5.77
CA LEU A 36 -9.32 -9.12 -5.94
C LEU A 36 -8.48 -8.96 -4.67
N PHE A 37 -8.05 -10.07 -4.08
CA PHE A 37 -7.11 -10.07 -2.96
C PHE A 37 -5.71 -10.43 -3.44
N ILE A 38 -4.72 -9.62 -3.08
CA ILE A 38 -3.30 -9.84 -3.40
C ILE A 38 -2.51 -9.96 -2.09
N ASP A 39 -2.05 -11.14 -1.77
CA ASP A 39 -1.19 -11.40 -0.62
C ASP A 39 0.12 -12.05 -1.07
N ASN A 40 1.19 -11.29 -1.23
CA ASN A 40 1.21 -9.82 -1.11
C ASN A 40 1.96 -9.23 -2.32
N ILE A 41 1.69 -7.98 -2.67
CA ILE A 41 2.25 -7.32 -3.86
C ILE A 41 3.78 -7.19 -3.79
N PHE A 42 4.38 -7.12 -2.62
CA PHE A 42 5.83 -7.08 -2.45
C PHE A 42 6.53 -8.30 -3.08
N ARG A 43 5.88 -9.47 -3.10
CA ARG A 43 6.44 -10.68 -3.74
C ARG A 43 6.56 -10.56 -5.25
N PHE A 44 5.65 -9.84 -5.88
CA PHE A 44 5.75 -9.47 -7.29
C PHE A 44 6.99 -8.59 -7.54
N ILE A 45 7.19 -7.57 -6.71
CA ILE A 45 8.35 -6.66 -6.78
C ILE A 45 9.65 -7.43 -6.58
N GLN A 46 9.71 -8.28 -5.57
CA GLN A 46 10.87 -9.12 -5.26
C GLN A 46 11.22 -10.04 -6.44
N ALA A 47 10.23 -10.71 -7.02
CA ALA A 47 10.43 -11.54 -8.19
C ALA A 47 10.97 -10.74 -9.38
N GLY A 48 10.46 -9.54 -9.60
CA GLY A 48 10.96 -8.62 -10.63
C GLY A 48 12.42 -8.20 -10.41
N SER A 49 12.84 -7.96 -9.17
CA SER A 49 14.25 -7.64 -8.86
C SER A 49 15.18 -8.83 -9.10
N GLU A 50 14.74 -10.03 -8.74
CA GLU A 50 15.50 -11.27 -9.00
C GLU A 50 15.65 -11.54 -10.52
N VAL A 51 14.58 -11.36 -11.30
CA VAL A 51 14.65 -11.49 -12.78
C VAL A 51 15.59 -10.45 -13.36
N SER A 52 15.53 -9.20 -12.89
CA SER A 52 16.41 -8.13 -13.34
C SER A 52 17.87 -8.44 -13.07
N ALA A 53 18.19 -9.00 -11.90
CA ALA A 53 19.54 -9.44 -11.54
C ALA A 53 20.03 -10.58 -12.43
N LEU A 54 19.18 -11.58 -12.70
CA LEU A 54 19.50 -12.68 -13.61
C LEU A 54 19.79 -12.22 -15.04
N LEU A 55 19.15 -11.13 -15.48
CA LEU A 55 19.40 -10.49 -16.78
C LEU A 55 20.62 -9.59 -16.79
N GLY A 56 21.36 -9.48 -15.69
CA GLY A 56 22.55 -8.65 -15.56
C GLY A 56 22.28 -7.13 -15.63
N ARG A 57 21.04 -6.71 -15.34
CA ARG A 57 20.71 -5.28 -15.30
C ARG A 57 21.29 -4.63 -14.05
N MET A 58 21.79 -3.40 -14.21
CA MET A 58 22.29 -2.62 -13.08
C MET A 58 21.14 -2.30 -12.11
N PRO A 59 21.24 -2.64 -10.81
CA PRO A 59 20.19 -2.34 -9.85
C PRO A 59 20.04 -0.83 -9.60
N SER A 60 18.83 -0.43 -9.28
CA SER A 60 18.53 0.93 -8.80
C SER A 60 18.70 1.01 -7.27
N ALA A 61 18.15 2.05 -6.65
CA ALA A 61 18.21 2.24 -5.20
C ALA A 61 17.75 1.00 -4.43
N VAL A 62 18.45 0.68 -3.34
CA VAL A 62 18.18 -0.45 -2.42
C VAL A 62 18.20 -1.83 -3.13
N GLY A 63 18.76 -1.92 -4.33
CA GLY A 63 18.88 -3.18 -5.09
C GLY A 63 17.64 -3.57 -5.90
N TYR A 64 16.63 -2.71 -5.99
CA TYR A 64 15.46 -2.95 -6.83
C TYR A 64 15.77 -2.82 -8.33
N GLN A 65 14.90 -3.41 -9.16
CA GLN A 65 14.99 -3.28 -10.61
C GLN A 65 14.81 -1.82 -11.06
N PRO A 66 15.52 -1.37 -12.11
CA PRO A 66 15.36 -0.03 -12.66
C PRO A 66 13.96 0.20 -13.26
N THR A 67 13.22 -0.88 -13.57
CA THR A 67 11.86 -0.87 -14.13
C THR A 67 10.77 -0.94 -13.07
N LEU A 68 11.08 -0.81 -11.77
CA LEU A 68 10.14 -0.99 -10.66
C LEU A 68 8.82 -0.21 -10.86
N ALA A 69 8.93 1.08 -11.15
CA ALA A 69 7.74 1.93 -11.33
C ALA A 69 6.91 1.51 -12.55
N THR A 70 7.56 1.12 -13.64
CA THR A 70 6.90 0.65 -14.86
C THR A 70 6.21 -0.69 -14.63
N ASP A 71 6.93 -1.67 -14.04
CA ASP A 71 6.39 -3.01 -13.77
C ASP A 71 5.15 -2.94 -12.85
N LEU A 72 5.22 -2.13 -11.79
CA LEU A 72 4.08 -1.90 -10.90
C LEU A 72 2.96 -1.13 -11.58
N GLY A 73 3.27 -0.10 -12.34
CA GLY A 73 2.30 0.71 -13.06
C GLY A 73 1.50 -0.15 -14.05
N GLU A 74 2.16 -0.97 -14.85
CA GLU A 74 1.51 -1.88 -15.79
C GLU A 74 0.53 -2.85 -15.09
N LEU A 75 0.87 -3.34 -13.91
CA LEU A 75 -0.01 -4.21 -13.13
C LEU A 75 -1.17 -3.42 -12.50
N GLN A 76 -0.87 -2.33 -11.79
CA GLN A 76 -1.83 -1.57 -11.00
C GLN A 76 -2.88 -0.85 -11.85
N GLU A 77 -2.49 -0.29 -13.00
CA GLU A 77 -3.41 0.43 -13.90
C GLU A 77 -4.48 -0.47 -14.54
N ARG A 78 -4.28 -1.79 -14.55
CA ARG A 78 -5.27 -2.77 -14.98
C ARG A 78 -6.38 -2.99 -13.96
N ILE A 79 -6.13 -2.64 -12.69
CA ILE A 79 -7.12 -2.70 -11.61
C ILE A 79 -7.99 -1.45 -11.69
N ALA A 80 -9.03 -1.53 -12.48
CA ALA A 80 -9.84 -0.38 -12.82
C ALA A 80 -11.31 -0.74 -13.04
N SER A 81 -12.17 0.26 -12.94
CA SER A 81 -13.57 0.18 -13.38
C SER A 81 -13.67 0.47 -14.86
N THR A 82 -14.49 -0.32 -15.56
CA THR A 82 -14.83 -0.15 -16.97
C THR A 82 -16.34 0.00 -17.12
N LYS A 83 -16.82 0.22 -18.34
CA LYS A 83 -18.27 0.20 -18.63
C LYS A 83 -18.94 -1.15 -18.38
N ASN A 84 -18.17 -2.23 -18.31
CA ASN A 84 -18.66 -3.60 -18.17
C ASN A 84 -18.71 -4.08 -16.72
N GLY A 85 -17.91 -3.48 -15.82
CA GLY A 85 -17.81 -3.86 -14.44
C GLY A 85 -16.60 -3.21 -13.75
N SER A 86 -16.28 -3.66 -12.56
CA SER A 86 -15.17 -3.11 -11.78
C SER A 86 -14.26 -4.20 -11.23
N VAL A 87 -12.99 -3.85 -11.00
CA VAL A 87 -12.08 -4.62 -10.15
C VAL A 87 -11.71 -3.74 -8.97
N THR A 88 -12.09 -4.18 -7.78
CA THR A 88 -11.64 -3.58 -6.52
C THR A 88 -10.60 -4.49 -5.89
N SER A 89 -9.45 -3.94 -5.50
CA SER A 89 -8.40 -4.76 -4.89
C SER A 89 -8.19 -4.45 -3.41
N VAL A 90 -7.86 -5.49 -2.65
CA VAL A 90 -7.30 -5.40 -1.31
C VAL A 90 -5.91 -6.02 -1.36
N GLN A 91 -4.89 -5.21 -1.14
CA GLN A 91 -3.51 -5.63 -1.31
C GLN A 91 -2.76 -5.56 0.03
N ALA A 92 -2.18 -6.69 0.44
CA ALA A 92 -1.21 -6.68 1.52
C ALA A 92 0.13 -6.15 0.97
N VAL A 93 0.73 -5.21 1.68
CA VAL A 93 2.01 -4.61 1.31
C VAL A 93 3.00 -4.82 2.45
N TYR A 94 4.03 -5.61 2.20
CA TYR A 94 5.13 -5.76 3.15
C TYR A 94 6.02 -4.51 3.08
N VAL A 95 6.32 -3.97 4.26
CA VAL A 95 7.19 -2.79 4.42
C VAL A 95 8.51 -3.22 5.04
N PRO A 96 9.60 -3.31 4.26
CA PRO A 96 10.91 -3.71 4.78
C PRO A 96 11.36 -2.78 5.91
N ALA A 97 11.79 -3.38 7.03
CA ALA A 97 12.30 -2.66 8.21
C ALA A 97 11.36 -1.56 8.77
N ASP A 98 10.05 -1.68 8.54
CA ASP A 98 9.04 -0.67 8.89
C ASP A 98 9.31 0.72 8.23
N ASP A 99 10.08 0.75 7.13
CA ASP A 99 10.44 1.96 6.41
C ASP A 99 9.47 2.22 5.24
N LEU A 100 8.51 3.12 5.44
CA LEU A 100 7.54 3.51 4.41
C LEU A 100 8.18 4.27 3.24
N THR A 101 9.44 4.73 3.38
CA THR A 101 10.19 5.42 2.32
C THR A 101 10.96 4.45 1.42
N ASP A 102 11.00 3.16 1.76
CA ASP A 102 11.56 2.13 0.88
C ASP A 102 10.88 2.20 -0.50
N PRO A 103 11.63 2.09 -1.61
CA PRO A 103 11.07 2.23 -2.96
C PRO A 103 9.88 1.31 -3.28
N ALA A 104 9.83 0.11 -2.69
CA ALA A 104 8.74 -0.83 -2.96
C ALA A 104 7.39 -0.35 -2.39
N PRO A 105 7.23 -0.09 -1.08
CA PRO A 105 5.99 0.45 -0.55
C PRO A 105 5.69 1.85 -1.11
N ALA A 106 6.68 2.74 -1.22
CA ALA A 106 6.49 4.10 -1.71
C ALA A 106 5.90 4.12 -3.13
N THR A 107 6.43 3.30 -4.04
CA THR A 107 5.90 3.19 -5.41
C THR A 107 4.52 2.53 -5.43
N THR A 108 4.30 1.52 -4.60
CA THR A 108 3.00 0.84 -4.50
C THR A 108 1.91 1.80 -4.02
N PHE A 109 2.17 2.57 -2.97
CA PHE A 109 1.21 3.50 -2.37
C PHE A 109 0.74 4.59 -3.34
N ALA A 110 1.59 4.99 -4.29
CA ALA A 110 1.23 5.96 -5.32
C ALA A 110 0.05 5.50 -6.21
N HIS A 111 -0.18 4.20 -6.32
CA HIS A 111 -1.26 3.60 -7.12
C HIS A 111 -2.52 3.27 -6.30
N LEU A 112 -2.48 3.38 -4.96
CA LEU A 112 -3.59 2.99 -4.10
C LEU A 112 -4.52 4.18 -3.80
N ASP A 113 -5.82 3.91 -3.77
CA ASP A 113 -6.84 4.92 -3.42
C ASP A 113 -6.97 5.10 -1.91
N ALA A 114 -6.66 4.07 -1.14
CA ALA A 114 -6.63 4.11 0.32
C ALA A 114 -5.50 3.25 0.86
N THR A 115 -4.88 3.70 1.94
CA THR A 115 -3.86 2.96 2.66
C THR A 115 -4.23 2.84 4.14
N THR A 116 -4.05 1.63 4.68
CA THR A 116 -4.20 1.37 6.11
C THR A 116 -2.85 0.90 6.64
N VAL A 117 -2.18 1.75 7.40
CA VAL A 117 -0.85 1.49 7.93
C VAL A 117 -0.96 0.95 9.36
N LEU A 118 -0.39 -0.23 9.60
CA LEU A 118 -0.28 -0.83 10.93
C LEU A 118 1.05 -0.42 11.56
N SER A 119 1.02 0.00 12.82
CA SER A 119 2.17 0.53 13.54
C SER A 119 2.52 -0.32 14.77
N ARG A 120 3.78 -0.75 14.89
CA ARG A 120 4.28 -1.44 16.09
C ARG A 120 4.21 -0.56 17.33
N LYS A 121 4.47 0.75 17.18
CA LYS A 121 4.38 1.71 18.29
C LYS A 121 2.97 1.77 18.91
N ILE A 122 1.94 1.59 18.07
CA ILE A 122 0.54 1.55 18.55
C ILE A 122 0.24 0.22 19.25
N VAL A 123 0.80 -0.90 18.76
CA VAL A 123 0.72 -2.19 19.45
C VAL A 123 1.34 -2.12 20.85
N GLU A 124 2.50 -1.47 20.97
CA GLU A 124 3.22 -1.30 22.25
C GLU A 124 2.40 -0.50 23.27
N GLN A 125 1.49 0.37 22.80
CA GLN A 125 0.53 1.10 23.62
C GLN A 125 -0.71 0.26 23.99
N GLY A 126 -0.81 -0.97 23.49
CA GLY A 126 -1.95 -1.86 23.72
C GLY A 126 -3.21 -1.47 22.96
N ILE A 127 -3.12 -0.66 21.91
CA ILE A 127 -4.27 -0.20 21.10
C ILE A 127 -4.46 -1.13 19.91
N TYR A 128 -5.67 -1.67 19.78
CA TYR A 128 -6.07 -2.54 18.67
C TYR A 128 -7.42 -2.12 18.07
N PRO A 129 -7.57 -2.15 16.73
CA PRO A 129 -6.53 -2.45 15.73
C PRO A 129 -5.43 -1.38 15.75
N ALA A 130 -4.18 -1.79 15.52
CA ALA A 130 -3.00 -0.95 15.62
C ALA A 130 -2.79 -0.09 14.36
N VAL A 131 -3.84 0.57 13.91
CA VAL A 131 -3.84 1.44 12.73
C VAL A 131 -3.30 2.82 13.11
N ASP A 132 -2.33 3.30 12.33
CA ASP A 132 -1.82 4.66 12.46
C ASP A 132 -2.68 5.62 11.62
N PRO A 133 -3.49 6.47 12.24
CA PRO A 133 -4.39 7.38 11.53
C PRO A 133 -3.69 8.57 10.88
N LEU A 134 -2.42 8.85 11.23
CA LEU A 134 -1.62 9.90 10.61
C LEU A 134 -0.91 9.42 9.35
N GLU A 135 -0.50 8.16 9.32
CA GLU A 135 0.17 7.52 8.17
C GLU A 135 -0.84 6.86 7.20
N SER A 136 -2.08 6.65 7.63
CA SER A 136 -3.15 6.09 6.82
C SER A 136 -3.90 7.18 6.05
N SER A 137 -4.35 6.86 4.84
CA SER A 137 -5.04 7.83 3.98
C SER A 137 -6.15 7.18 3.16
N SER A 138 -7.09 8.03 2.68
CA SER A 138 -8.12 7.61 1.73
C SER A 138 -8.51 8.78 0.83
N ARG A 139 -8.57 8.56 -0.46
CA ARG A 139 -9.01 9.58 -1.45
C ARG A 139 -10.48 9.94 -1.31
N ILE A 140 -11.30 9.03 -0.77
CA ILE A 140 -12.73 9.28 -0.56
C ILE A 140 -13.03 10.02 0.75
N LEU A 141 -12.02 10.37 1.55
CA LEU A 141 -12.21 11.21 2.74
C LEU A 141 -12.35 12.68 2.34
N GLU A 142 -13.44 12.98 1.66
CA GLU A 142 -13.82 14.31 1.20
C GLU A 142 -15.26 14.63 1.65
N ALA A 143 -15.57 15.89 1.91
CA ALA A 143 -16.85 16.30 2.49
C ALA A 143 -18.07 15.94 1.60
N ASP A 144 -17.90 16.02 0.29
CA ASP A 144 -18.92 15.68 -0.71
C ASP A 144 -19.18 14.18 -0.84
N VAL A 145 -18.24 13.32 -0.38
CA VAL A 145 -18.36 11.86 -0.41
C VAL A 145 -18.87 11.31 0.91
N VAL A 146 -18.22 11.67 2.04
CA VAL A 146 -18.52 11.10 3.36
C VAL A 146 -19.48 11.98 4.18
N GLY A 147 -19.76 13.19 3.73
CA GLY A 147 -20.54 14.21 4.43
C GLY A 147 -19.68 15.11 5.33
N GLU A 148 -20.15 16.34 5.49
CA GLU A 148 -19.45 17.41 6.22
C GLU A 148 -19.10 17.03 7.67
N GLU A 149 -20.01 16.38 8.38
CA GLU A 149 -19.80 16.01 9.77
C GLU A 149 -18.69 14.97 9.91
N HIS A 150 -18.74 13.91 9.13
CA HIS A 150 -17.71 12.85 9.13
C HIS A 150 -16.34 13.44 8.77
N TYR A 151 -16.28 14.21 7.69
CA TYR A 151 -15.05 14.86 7.24
C TYR A 151 -14.43 15.75 8.33
N ARG A 152 -15.24 16.63 8.92
CA ARG A 152 -14.83 17.55 9.98
C ARG A 152 -14.31 16.80 11.21
N VAL A 153 -15.01 15.75 11.65
CA VAL A 153 -14.59 14.94 12.80
C VAL A 153 -13.27 14.23 12.52
N ALA A 154 -13.13 13.60 11.35
CA ALA A 154 -11.90 12.91 10.95
C ALA A 154 -10.69 13.88 10.92
N ARG A 155 -10.85 15.05 10.30
CA ARG A 155 -9.79 16.08 10.26
C ARG A 155 -9.42 16.59 11.66
N LYS A 156 -10.42 16.79 12.51
CA LYS A 156 -10.16 17.22 13.89
C LYS A 156 -9.43 16.18 14.73
N VAL A 157 -9.74 14.91 14.55
CA VAL A 157 -9.00 13.80 15.18
C VAL A 157 -7.54 13.80 14.72
N GLN A 158 -7.30 13.89 13.40
CA GLN A 158 -5.94 13.94 12.86
C GLN A 158 -5.15 15.14 13.41
N GLU A 159 -5.76 16.33 13.47
CA GLU A 159 -5.14 17.54 14.04
C GLU A 159 -4.73 17.33 15.51
N ILE A 160 -5.62 16.75 16.33
CA ILE A 160 -5.34 16.50 17.75
C ILE A 160 -4.20 15.49 17.91
N LEU A 161 -4.20 14.41 17.12
CA LEU A 161 -3.16 13.38 17.16
C LEU A 161 -1.81 13.92 16.67
N GLN A 162 -1.81 14.76 15.65
CA GLN A 162 -0.60 15.43 15.16
C GLN A 162 -0.01 16.34 16.24
N LYS A 163 -0.83 17.16 16.87
CA LYS A 163 -0.41 18.01 17.96
C LYS A 163 0.12 17.21 19.16
N TYR A 164 -0.54 16.11 19.48
CA TYR A 164 -0.05 15.21 20.55
C TYR A 164 1.34 14.63 20.23
N LYS A 165 1.56 14.19 18.98
CA LYS A 165 2.86 13.71 18.53
C LYS A 165 3.96 14.78 18.66
N GLU A 166 3.68 16.01 18.22
CA GLU A 166 4.58 17.15 18.34
C GLU A 166 4.94 17.47 19.81
N LEU A 167 3.94 17.43 20.70
CA LEU A 167 4.16 17.63 22.13
C LEU A 167 5.00 16.51 22.76
N GLN A 168 4.81 15.26 22.33
CA GLN A 168 5.65 14.14 22.79
C GLN A 168 7.12 14.34 22.40
N ASP A 169 7.39 14.80 21.18
CA ASP A 169 8.74 15.07 20.70
C ASP A 169 9.39 16.20 21.51
N ILE A 170 8.65 17.25 21.84
CA ILE A 170 9.09 18.36 22.68
C ILE A 170 9.39 17.88 24.12
N ILE A 171 8.49 17.10 24.70
CA ILE A 171 8.66 16.52 26.06
C ILE A 171 9.90 15.64 26.13
N ALA A 172 10.15 14.83 25.09
CA ALA A 172 11.30 13.93 25.03
C ALA A 172 12.65 14.69 24.98
N ILE A 173 12.66 15.90 24.40
CA ILE A 173 13.87 16.73 24.24
C ILE A 173 14.07 17.69 25.41
N LEU A 174 13.03 18.38 25.84
CA LEU A 174 13.11 19.51 26.79
C LEU A 174 12.56 19.19 28.18
N GLY A 175 11.84 18.08 28.34
CA GLY A 175 11.11 17.75 29.57
C GLY A 175 9.73 18.37 29.66
N MET A 176 8.90 17.88 30.60
CA MET A 176 7.51 18.33 30.77
C MET A 176 7.37 19.78 31.28
N GLU A 177 8.42 20.35 31.86
CA GLU A 177 8.39 21.68 32.47
C GLU A 177 8.33 22.83 31.46
N GLU A 178 8.64 22.53 30.17
CA GLU A 178 8.63 23.51 29.07
C GLU A 178 7.28 23.57 28.33
N LEU A 179 6.29 22.81 28.75
CA LEU A 179 4.94 22.86 28.20
C LEU A 179 4.15 24.02 28.87
N SER A 180 4.18 25.16 28.25
CA SER A 180 3.34 26.33 28.64
C SER A 180 2.09 26.48 27.78
#